data_b264dae624554734835af4afa1087884
#
_entry.id   b264dae624554734835af4afa1087884
#
_cell.length_a   1.000
_cell.length_b   1.000
_cell.length_c   1.000
_cell.angle_alpha   90.00
_cell.angle_beta   90.00
_cell.angle_gamma   90.00
#
_symmetry.space_group_name_H-M   'P 1'
#
loop_
_entity.id
_entity.type
_entity.pdbx_description
1 polymer ?
#
loop_
_entity_poly.entity_id
_entity_poly.type
_entity_poly.pdbx_seq_one_letter_code
_entity_poly.pdbx_strand_id
1 'polypeptide(L)'
;MNKKGHVLNAILLAIGLAYILRPSGDVETFVTMAELFVPLVLGALFPDVDTAFGRHRKTLHNLPVLAVVLAYPIYFGNLQYVWIGVATHYLLDVLGSKRGIALFYPLLDTEYGLPIGVTTSSRWADTLTVVITLAELAALALVQVFLVDLATGTPRDAVATVLAGLPV
;
A
#
# COMPACT_ATOMS: atom_id res chain seq x y z
N MET A 1 12.20 -5.22 0.01
CA MET A 1 11.97 -5.85 1.37
C MET A 1 11.94 -7.37 1.23
N ASN A 2 11.72 -8.14 2.34
CA ASN A 2 11.48 -9.57 2.24
C ASN A 2 9.97 -9.87 2.16
N LYS A 3 9.60 -11.09 1.74
CA LYS A 3 8.18 -11.49 1.59
C LYS A 3 7.35 -11.28 2.87
N LYS A 4 7.97 -11.51 4.06
CA LYS A 4 7.28 -11.28 5.34
C LYS A 4 6.93 -9.81 5.54
N GLY A 5 7.84 -8.89 5.19
CA GLY A 5 7.59 -7.45 5.27
C GLY A 5 6.45 -7.00 4.37
N HIS A 6 6.37 -7.49 3.12
CA HIS A 6 5.28 -7.17 2.21
C HIS A 6 3.93 -7.70 2.72
N VAL A 7 3.89 -8.92 3.26
CA VAL A 7 2.68 -9.48 3.87
C VAL A 7 2.28 -8.70 5.14
N LEU A 8 3.24 -8.36 6.01
CA LEU A 8 2.98 -7.56 7.21
C LEU A 8 2.39 -6.19 6.85
N ASN A 9 2.98 -5.49 5.87
CA ASN A 9 2.45 -4.23 5.35
C ASN A 9 1.00 -4.40 4.86
N ALA A 10 0.74 -5.40 4.01
CA ALA A 10 -0.60 -5.64 3.46
C ALA A 10 -1.65 -5.91 4.56
N ILE A 11 -1.30 -6.67 5.60
CA ILE A 11 -2.18 -6.95 6.75
C ILE A 11 -2.48 -5.65 7.51
N LEU A 12 -1.44 -4.88 7.86
CA LEU A 12 -1.60 -3.62 8.60
C LEU A 12 -2.38 -2.59 7.78
N LEU A 13 -2.16 -2.53 6.46
CA LEU A 13 -2.93 -1.68 5.57
C LEU A 13 -4.39 -2.10 5.47
N ALA A 14 -4.69 -3.40 5.37
CA ALA A 14 -6.07 -3.88 5.34
C ALA A 14 -6.84 -3.47 6.60
N ILE A 15 -6.20 -3.60 7.77
CA ILE A 15 -6.77 -3.19 9.05
C ILE A 15 -6.95 -1.66 9.08
N GLY A 16 -5.89 -0.90 8.81
CA GLY A 16 -5.92 0.55 8.90
C GLY A 16 -6.87 1.20 7.89
N LEU A 17 -6.90 0.73 6.64
CA LEU A 17 -7.82 1.20 5.61
C LEU A 17 -9.28 0.91 5.97
N ALA A 18 -9.58 -0.27 6.55
CA ALA A 18 -10.93 -0.57 7.00
C ALA A 18 -11.43 0.47 8.02
N TYR A 19 -10.59 0.86 8.99
CA TYR A 19 -10.93 1.90 9.96
C TYR A 19 -10.96 3.31 9.37
N ILE A 20 -10.13 3.62 8.37
CA ILE A 20 -10.20 4.91 7.65
C ILE A 20 -11.52 5.04 6.88
N LEU A 21 -11.96 3.96 6.22
CA LEU A 21 -13.18 3.94 5.42
C LEU A 21 -14.46 3.76 6.24
N ARG A 22 -14.37 3.03 7.36
CA ARG A 22 -15.47 2.69 8.27
C ARG A 22 -15.01 2.81 9.73
N PRO A 23 -14.96 4.05 10.28
CA PRO A 23 -14.36 4.31 11.60
C PRO A 23 -15.19 3.84 12.80
N SER A 24 -16.44 3.39 12.58
CA SER A 24 -17.38 2.99 13.64
C SER A 24 -16.92 1.77 14.47
N GLY A 25 -16.03 0.92 13.92
CA GLY A 25 -15.57 -0.30 14.58
C GLY A 25 -16.64 -1.39 14.73
N ASP A 26 -17.70 -1.31 13.94
CA ASP A 26 -18.82 -2.23 13.90
C ASP A 26 -18.60 -3.39 12.91
N VAL A 27 -19.64 -4.19 12.67
CA VAL A 27 -19.60 -5.34 11.74
C VAL A 27 -19.18 -4.91 10.34
N GLU A 28 -19.60 -3.73 9.86
CA GLU A 28 -19.22 -3.26 8.52
C GLU A 28 -17.74 -2.95 8.42
N THR A 29 -17.11 -2.43 9.49
CA THR A 29 -15.64 -2.25 9.54
C THR A 29 -14.93 -3.59 9.38
N PHE A 30 -15.39 -4.65 10.08
CA PHE A 30 -14.78 -5.98 9.95
C PHE A 30 -15.04 -6.64 8.60
N VAL A 31 -16.21 -6.43 8.00
CA VAL A 31 -16.50 -6.88 6.62
C VAL A 31 -15.55 -6.20 5.64
N THR A 32 -15.40 -4.87 5.72
CA THR A 32 -14.47 -4.11 4.89
C THR A 32 -13.02 -4.60 5.07
N MET A 33 -12.62 -4.89 6.31
CA MET A 33 -11.30 -5.46 6.58
C MET A 33 -11.10 -6.81 5.88
N ALA A 34 -12.09 -7.70 5.93
CA ALA A 34 -12.03 -9.00 5.27
C ALA A 34 -11.99 -8.88 3.74
N GLU A 35 -12.76 -7.95 3.16
CA GLU A 35 -12.76 -7.65 1.73
C GLU A 35 -11.41 -7.13 1.23
N LEU A 36 -10.71 -6.32 2.02
CA LEU A 36 -9.40 -5.77 1.70
C LEU A 36 -8.27 -6.78 1.91
N PHE A 37 -8.37 -7.64 2.92
CA PHE A 37 -7.28 -8.48 3.40
C PHE A 37 -6.70 -9.38 2.31
N VAL A 38 -7.54 -10.20 1.67
CA VAL A 38 -7.08 -11.17 0.68
C VAL A 38 -6.53 -10.46 -0.57
N PRO A 39 -7.22 -9.48 -1.17
CA PRO A 39 -6.69 -8.76 -2.33
C PRO A 39 -5.37 -8.03 -2.06
N LEU A 40 -5.22 -7.37 -0.91
CA LEU A 40 -3.99 -6.67 -0.56
C LEU A 40 -2.83 -7.64 -0.40
N VAL A 41 -3.02 -8.77 0.28
CA VAL A 41 -1.97 -9.80 0.45
C VAL A 41 -1.59 -10.41 -0.90
N LEU A 42 -2.56 -10.73 -1.75
CA LEU A 42 -2.29 -11.23 -3.10
C LEU A 42 -1.48 -10.21 -3.92
N GLY A 43 -1.90 -8.94 -3.90
CA GLY A 43 -1.18 -7.86 -4.57
C GLY A 43 0.22 -7.66 -4.03
N ALA A 44 0.40 -7.73 -2.71
CA ALA A 44 1.71 -7.61 -2.07
C ALA A 44 2.67 -8.76 -2.39
N LEU A 45 2.17 -9.94 -2.73
CA LEU A 45 2.98 -11.10 -3.12
C LEU A 45 3.19 -11.21 -4.64
N PHE A 46 2.31 -10.60 -5.43
CA PHE A 46 2.30 -10.75 -6.88
C PHE A 46 3.63 -10.33 -7.56
N PRO A 47 4.26 -9.18 -7.26
CA PRO A 47 5.49 -8.80 -7.94
C PRO A 47 6.64 -9.79 -7.73
N ASP A 48 6.74 -10.40 -6.55
CA ASP A 48 7.79 -11.36 -6.20
C ASP A 48 7.69 -12.70 -6.96
N VAL A 49 6.59 -12.95 -7.67
CA VAL A 49 6.44 -14.14 -8.54
C VAL A 49 7.45 -14.10 -9.69
N ASP A 50 7.95 -12.93 -10.08
CA ASP A 50 8.97 -12.79 -11.12
C ASP A 50 10.29 -13.51 -10.79
N THR A 51 10.54 -13.83 -9.54
CA THR A 51 11.68 -14.67 -9.12
C THR A 51 11.67 -16.07 -9.75
N ALA A 52 10.51 -16.55 -10.18
CA ALA A 52 10.36 -17.88 -10.78
C ALA A 52 10.61 -17.92 -12.29
N PHE A 53 10.42 -16.80 -13.01
CA PHE A 53 10.46 -16.82 -14.48
C PHE A 53 11.09 -15.59 -15.11
N GLY A 54 11.38 -14.54 -14.34
CA GLY A 54 11.82 -13.26 -14.86
C GLY A 54 13.06 -12.70 -14.17
N ARG A 55 13.25 -11.39 -14.37
CA ARG A 55 14.28 -10.62 -13.67
C ARG A 55 13.63 -9.98 -12.45
N HIS A 56 13.96 -10.49 -11.26
CA HIS A 56 13.47 -9.93 -10.00
C HIS A 56 13.79 -8.43 -9.88
N ARG A 57 12.84 -7.66 -9.37
CA ARG A 57 12.82 -6.19 -9.25
C ARG A 57 12.67 -5.43 -10.58
N LYS A 58 12.39 -6.13 -11.68
CA LYS A 58 12.20 -5.56 -13.02
C LYS A 58 10.92 -6.06 -13.67
N THR A 59 10.79 -7.38 -13.89
CA THR A 59 9.75 -7.95 -14.76
C THR A 59 8.34 -7.66 -14.27
N LEU A 60 8.06 -7.81 -12.97
CA LEU A 60 6.76 -7.46 -12.37
C LEU A 60 6.84 -6.25 -11.42
N HIS A 61 7.98 -5.55 -11.33
CA HIS A 61 8.19 -4.41 -10.44
C HIS A 61 8.29 -3.10 -11.24
N ASN A 62 7.29 -2.83 -12.09
CA ASN A 62 7.31 -1.65 -12.96
C ASN A 62 5.92 -1.02 -13.13
N LEU A 63 5.89 0.24 -13.54
CA LEU A 63 4.66 1.00 -13.73
C LEU A 63 3.73 0.44 -14.80
N PRO A 64 4.20 -0.09 -15.96
CA PRO A 64 3.33 -0.79 -16.89
C PRO A 64 2.53 -1.94 -16.28
N VAL A 65 3.17 -2.78 -15.44
CA VAL A 65 2.47 -3.87 -14.74
C VAL A 65 1.46 -3.33 -13.75
N LEU A 66 1.83 -2.30 -12.95
CA LEU A 66 0.89 -1.65 -12.04
C LEU A 66 -0.31 -1.07 -12.79
N ALA A 67 -0.09 -0.44 -13.95
CA ALA A 67 -1.18 0.09 -14.77
C ALA A 67 -2.14 -1.01 -15.27
N VAL A 68 -1.60 -2.16 -15.67
CA VAL A 68 -2.42 -3.32 -16.07
C VAL A 68 -3.25 -3.84 -14.90
N VAL A 69 -2.63 -4.00 -13.71
CA VAL A 69 -3.35 -4.47 -12.52
C VAL A 69 -4.40 -3.47 -12.05
N LEU A 70 -4.14 -2.16 -12.18
CA LEU A 70 -5.11 -1.10 -11.88
C LEU A 70 -6.27 -1.07 -12.88
N ALA A 71 -6.01 -1.31 -14.17
CA ALA A 71 -7.03 -1.34 -15.20
C ALA A 71 -7.88 -2.61 -15.16
N TYR A 72 -7.35 -3.71 -14.62
CA TYR A 72 -8.01 -5.02 -14.63
C TYR A 72 -9.42 -4.99 -14.03
N PRO A 73 -9.67 -4.42 -12.83
CA PRO A 73 -11.01 -4.34 -12.26
C PRO A 73 -12.01 -3.57 -13.12
N ILE A 74 -11.54 -2.57 -13.87
CA ILE A 74 -12.40 -1.74 -14.73
C ILE A 74 -13.02 -2.58 -15.85
N TYR A 75 -12.25 -3.52 -16.41
CA TYR A 75 -12.70 -4.37 -17.52
C TYR A 75 -13.40 -5.65 -17.06
N PHE A 76 -12.95 -6.25 -15.95
CA PHE A 76 -13.39 -7.57 -15.53
C PHE A 76 -14.30 -7.56 -14.29
N GLY A 77 -14.45 -6.43 -13.61
CA GLY A 77 -15.35 -6.26 -12.46
C GLY A 77 -14.94 -7.02 -11.19
N ASN A 78 -13.70 -7.52 -11.12
CA ASN A 78 -13.20 -8.25 -9.97
C ASN A 78 -11.76 -7.84 -9.62
N LEU A 79 -11.20 -8.37 -8.51
CA LEU A 79 -9.85 -8.06 -8.01
C LEU A 79 -9.62 -6.56 -7.71
N GLN A 80 -10.66 -5.85 -7.28
CA GLN A 80 -10.71 -4.39 -7.16
C GLN A 80 -9.57 -3.79 -6.32
N TYR A 81 -9.09 -4.48 -5.29
CA TYR A 81 -8.11 -3.95 -4.34
C TYR A 81 -6.69 -4.52 -4.51
N VAL A 82 -6.47 -5.43 -5.46
CA VAL A 82 -5.17 -6.08 -5.68
C VAL A 82 -4.09 -5.05 -6.06
N TRP A 83 -4.44 -4.05 -6.85
CA TRP A 83 -3.52 -2.98 -7.25
C TRP A 83 -2.94 -2.20 -6.06
N ILE A 84 -3.69 -2.08 -4.95
CA ILE A 84 -3.20 -1.42 -3.73
C ILE A 84 -2.03 -2.23 -3.16
N GLY A 85 -2.18 -3.55 -3.05
CA GLY A 85 -1.11 -4.43 -2.60
C GLY A 85 0.13 -4.38 -3.49
N VAL A 86 -0.05 -4.27 -4.83
CA VAL A 86 1.07 -4.11 -5.77
C VAL A 86 1.74 -2.75 -5.58
N ALA A 87 0.97 -1.67 -5.46
CA ALA A 87 1.50 -0.31 -5.30
C ALA A 87 2.31 -0.17 -4.00
N THR A 88 1.79 -0.68 -2.89
CA THR A 88 2.47 -0.65 -1.58
C THR A 88 3.69 -1.58 -1.55
N HIS A 89 3.67 -2.71 -2.27
CA HIS A 89 4.86 -3.52 -2.49
C HIS A 89 5.99 -2.69 -3.13
N TYR A 90 5.67 -1.94 -4.21
CA TYR A 90 6.65 -1.08 -4.87
C TYR A 90 7.15 0.04 -3.93
N LEU A 91 6.26 0.67 -3.17
CA LEU A 91 6.63 1.68 -2.18
C LEU A 91 7.62 1.11 -1.15
N LEU A 92 7.33 -0.07 -0.58
CA LEU A 92 8.22 -0.73 0.36
C LEU A 92 9.58 -1.06 -0.25
N ASP A 93 9.63 -1.45 -1.52
CA ASP A 93 10.90 -1.77 -2.17
C ASP A 93 11.70 -0.53 -2.55
N VAL A 94 11.04 0.58 -2.88
CA VAL A 94 11.71 1.87 -3.15
C VAL A 94 12.19 2.53 -1.86
N LEU A 95 11.35 2.57 -0.82
CA LEU A 95 11.64 3.27 0.44
C LEU A 95 12.41 2.41 1.44
N GLY A 96 12.05 1.13 1.54
CA GLY A 96 12.47 0.24 2.62
C GLY A 96 13.66 -0.64 2.28
N SER A 97 14.07 -0.79 1.03
CA SER A 97 15.19 -1.64 0.66
C SER A 97 16.36 -0.85 0.08
N LYS A 98 17.59 -1.30 0.37
CA LYS A 98 18.82 -0.70 -0.20
C LYS A 98 18.88 -0.76 -1.73
N ARG A 99 18.22 -1.74 -2.30
CA ARG A 99 18.15 -1.95 -3.73
C ARG A 99 16.73 -1.58 -4.18
N GLY A 100 16.61 -0.64 -5.09
CA GLY A 100 15.34 -0.20 -5.65
C GLY A 100 14.70 -1.19 -6.62
N ILE A 101 13.74 -0.70 -7.40
CA ILE A 101 13.05 -1.42 -8.48
C ILE A 101 13.14 -0.64 -9.78
N ALA A 102 13.06 -1.33 -10.93
CA ALA A 102 13.12 -0.72 -12.25
C ALA A 102 11.73 -0.25 -12.69
N LEU A 103 11.28 0.89 -12.16
CA LEU A 103 9.92 1.44 -12.36
C LEU A 103 9.54 1.59 -13.84
N PHE A 104 10.50 1.89 -14.72
CA PHE A 104 10.26 2.13 -16.14
C PHE A 104 10.66 0.96 -17.05
N TYR A 105 10.92 -0.22 -16.48
CA TYR A 105 11.18 -1.42 -17.27
C TYR A 105 9.98 -1.77 -18.15
N PRO A 106 10.13 -2.22 -19.42
CA PRO A 106 11.39 -2.57 -20.09
C PRO A 106 12.12 -1.41 -20.79
N LEU A 107 11.60 -0.18 -20.73
CA LEU A 107 12.20 0.98 -21.43
C LEU A 107 13.55 1.39 -20.80
N LEU A 108 13.62 1.36 -19.46
CA LEU A 108 14.82 1.68 -18.70
C LEU A 108 15.11 0.58 -17.68
N ASP A 109 16.37 0.14 -17.64
CA ASP A 109 16.85 -0.88 -16.71
C ASP A 109 17.27 -0.32 -15.34
N THR A 110 17.20 1.01 -15.16
CA THR A 110 17.63 1.71 -13.94
C THR A 110 16.72 1.35 -12.77
N GLU A 111 17.32 0.91 -11.66
CA GLU A 111 16.63 0.65 -10.39
C GLU A 111 16.55 1.95 -9.57
N TYR A 112 15.35 2.33 -9.15
CA TYR A 112 15.06 3.50 -8.32
C TYR A 112 14.82 3.08 -6.89
N GLY A 113 15.55 3.67 -5.94
CA GLY A 113 15.41 3.39 -4.52
C GLY A 113 15.99 4.53 -3.69
N LEU A 114 15.56 4.66 -2.44
CA LEU A 114 16.11 5.64 -1.52
C LEU A 114 17.29 5.08 -0.73
N PRO A 115 18.29 5.90 -0.38
CA PRO A 115 19.49 5.46 0.34
C PRO A 115 19.22 5.05 1.81
N ILE A 116 18.01 5.33 2.32
CA ILE A 116 17.60 5.04 3.70
C ILE A 116 17.20 3.58 3.93
N GLY A 117 17.02 2.79 2.87
CA GLY A 117 16.57 1.40 2.94
C GLY A 117 17.55 0.48 3.66
N VAL A 118 17.05 -0.64 4.17
CA VAL A 118 17.82 -1.67 4.86
C VAL A 118 17.95 -2.94 4.01
N THR A 119 18.89 -3.82 4.38
CA THR A 119 18.98 -5.15 3.77
C THR A 119 17.82 -6.04 4.25
N THR A 120 17.42 -7.01 3.42
CA THR A 120 16.33 -7.95 3.74
C THR A 120 16.58 -8.80 5.00
N SER A 121 17.84 -8.95 5.40
CA SER A 121 18.27 -9.66 6.62
C SER A 121 18.50 -8.73 7.83
N SER A 122 18.23 -7.43 7.69
CA SER A 122 18.41 -6.49 8.78
C SER A 122 17.40 -6.74 9.90
N ARG A 123 17.86 -6.65 11.16
CA ARG A 123 16.98 -6.67 12.35
C ARG A 123 15.96 -5.51 12.37
N TRP A 124 16.22 -4.47 11.59
CA TRP A 124 15.35 -3.29 11.48
C TRP A 124 14.32 -3.39 10.34
N ALA A 125 14.33 -4.50 9.57
CA ALA A 125 13.47 -4.65 8.41
C ALA A 125 11.97 -4.56 8.79
N ASP A 126 11.56 -5.26 9.84
CA ASP A 126 10.17 -5.26 10.29
C ASP A 126 9.76 -3.91 10.88
N THR A 127 10.66 -3.27 11.66
CA THR A 127 10.44 -1.91 12.20
C THR A 127 10.25 -0.90 11.07
N LEU A 128 11.12 -0.95 10.06
CA LEU A 128 11.01 -0.04 8.90
C LEU A 128 9.73 -0.30 8.11
N THR A 129 9.33 -1.57 7.95
CA THR A 129 8.04 -1.91 7.35
C THR A 129 6.89 -1.25 8.09
N VAL A 130 6.83 -1.38 9.42
CA VAL A 130 5.77 -0.76 10.24
C VAL A 130 5.78 0.77 10.10
N VAL A 131 6.95 1.41 10.15
CA VAL A 131 7.07 2.87 9.99
C VAL A 131 6.57 3.33 8.63
N ILE A 132 6.95 2.64 7.54
CA ILE A 132 6.47 2.96 6.19
C ILE A 132 4.96 2.75 6.11
N THR A 133 4.44 1.64 6.65
CA THR A 133 2.98 1.38 6.67
C THR A 133 2.20 2.46 7.40
N LEU A 134 2.71 2.93 8.55
CA LEU A 134 2.08 4.03 9.29
C LEU A 134 2.09 5.33 8.48
N ALA A 135 3.16 5.62 7.75
CA ALA A 135 3.22 6.77 6.85
C ALA A 135 2.24 6.64 5.66
N GLU A 136 2.11 5.44 5.09
CA GLU A 136 1.11 5.14 4.05
C GLU A 136 -0.32 5.36 4.57
N LEU A 137 -0.65 4.82 5.76
CA LEU A 137 -1.97 5.00 6.39
C LEU A 137 -2.24 6.47 6.72
N ALA A 138 -1.26 7.20 7.24
CA ALA A 138 -1.41 8.63 7.52
C ALA A 138 -1.67 9.41 6.22
N ALA A 139 -0.95 9.13 5.14
CA ALA A 139 -1.17 9.76 3.84
C ALA A 139 -2.57 9.44 3.29
N LEU A 140 -3.01 8.18 3.37
CA LEU A 140 -4.33 7.75 2.91
C LEU A 140 -5.46 8.36 3.76
N ALA A 141 -5.28 8.47 5.07
CA ALA A 141 -6.23 9.15 5.95
C ALA A 141 -6.35 10.64 5.61
N LEU A 142 -5.21 11.32 5.37
CA LEU A 142 -5.22 12.72 4.92
C LEU A 142 -5.95 12.87 3.59
N VAL A 143 -5.65 12.01 2.61
CA VAL A 143 -6.34 12.01 1.31
C VAL A 143 -7.83 11.81 1.50
N GLN A 144 -8.26 10.84 2.33
CA GLN A 144 -9.66 10.58 2.62
C GLN A 144 -10.35 11.79 3.22
N VAL A 145 -9.77 12.39 4.27
CA VAL A 145 -10.32 13.58 4.94
C VAL A 145 -10.42 14.75 3.96
N PHE A 146 -9.34 15.08 3.25
CA PHE A 146 -9.34 16.23 2.35
C PHE A 146 -10.20 16.03 1.10
N LEU A 147 -10.17 14.86 0.45
CA LEU A 147 -10.94 14.62 -0.77
C LEU A 147 -12.43 14.43 -0.48
N VAL A 148 -12.78 13.73 0.60
CA VAL A 148 -14.19 13.55 0.96
C VAL A 148 -14.78 14.86 1.44
N ASP A 149 -14.06 15.59 2.29
CA ASP A 149 -14.52 16.91 2.77
C ASP A 149 -14.65 17.92 1.63
N LEU A 150 -13.70 17.94 0.67
CA LEU A 150 -13.82 18.76 -0.54
C LEU A 150 -15.04 18.37 -1.39
N ALA A 151 -15.32 17.08 -1.53
CA ALA A 151 -16.44 16.58 -2.32
C ALA A 151 -17.80 16.81 -1.63
N THR A 152 -17.85 16.78 -0.29
CA THR A 152 -19.09 16.98 0.50
C THR A 152 -19.33 18.41 0.92
N GLY A 153 -18.39 19.33 0.70
CA GLY A 153 -18.50 20.75 1.06
C GLY A 153 -18.42 21.04 2.56
N THR A 154 -17.94 20.08 3.36
CA THR A 154 -17.82 20.21 4.84
C THR A 154 -16.38 20.12 5.37
N PRO A 155 -15.39 20.81 4.78
CA PRO A 155 -13.98 20.64 5.20
C PRO A 155 -13.68 21.06 6.66
N ARG A 156 -14.51 21.97 7.23
CA ARG A 156 -14.28 22.52 8.57
C ARG A 156 -14.79 21.64 9.70
N ASP A 157 -15.83 20.87 9.46
CA ASP A 157 -16.48 20.08 10.51
C ASP A 157 -15.70 18.81 10.85
N ALA A 158 -15.06 18.17 9.88
CA ALA A 158 -14.25 16.97 10.12
C ALA A 158 -12.99 17.27 10.95
N VAL A 159 -12.28 18.37 10.66
CA VAL A 159 -11.10 18.79 11.44
C VAL A 159 -11.52 19.22 12.85
N ALA A 160 -12.64 19.95 12.98
CA ALA A 160 -13.19 20.34 14.27
C ALA A 160 -13.61 19.14 15.11
N THR A 161 -14.21 18.11 14.50
CA THR A 161 -14.61 16.87 15.17
C THR A 161 -13.40 16.05 15.64
N VAL A 162 -12.36 15.96 14.83
CA VAL A 162 -11.12 15.29 15.21
C VAL A 162 -10.42 16.02 16.36
N LEU A 163 -10.37 17.37 16.32
CA LEU A 163 -9.74 18.16 17.37
C LEU A 163 -10.55 18.16 18.68
N ALA A 164 -11.89 18.12 18.58
CA ALA A 164 -12.77 18.04 19.75
C ALA A 164 -12.75 16.67 20.44
N GLY A 165 -12.34 15.60 19.74
CA GLY A 165 -12.20 14.26 20.28
C GLY A 165 -10.84 13.95 20.94
N LEU A 166 -9.88 14.90 20.90
CA LEU A 166 -8.59 14.70 21.59
C LEU A 166 -8.79 15.01 23.08
N PRO A 167 -8.37 14.07 23.98
CA PRO A 167 -8.39 14.34 25.43
C PRO A 167 -7.43 15.47 25.75
N VAL A 168 -7.93 16.53 26.40
CA VAL A 168 -7.16 17.67 26.95
C VAL A 168 -6.55 17.25 28.27
#